data_4dc78b0dab2ced7dfb318b8e1c842ed9
#
_entry.id   4dc78b0dab2ced7dfb318b8e1c842ed9
#
_cell.length_a   1.000
_cell.length_b   1.000
_cell.length_c   1.000
_cell.angle_alpha   90.00
_cell.angle_beta   90.00
_cell.angle_gamma   90.00
#
_symmetry.space_group_name_H-M   'P 1'
#
loop_
_entity.id
_entity.type
_entity.pdbx_description
1 polymer ?
#
loop_
_entity_poly.entity_id
_entity_poly.type
_entity_poly.pdbx_seq_one_letter_code
_entity_poly.pdbx_strand_id
1 'polypeptide(L)'
;MDEVSLEQLFKVEQRDPNMLSFDMWGSCRAQNLEEKLEENRQLKPLRVHIFKLVTDYLSSIKVDYFIYGGTALSVYREGGKMIEHDSDTDVAILETDFTRAVKSLDFFPAIKEGHVVMSQQNSLYWHDWFDTDGKEIPFNGNGGKRLKFCATKELFARFGITTGAVFDEGLVHVDVFTLGQHPDDPNCFCVNWNIPGHYDYKKKAFPKSIFFPLKKYHFEGLEVSGMNELKAYLEIEYGYLGRGAIYDNVSQLYVKIPENMLQSLPAVVQQHFKSVFETCSVSPITTLIQVMERSKRSSP
;
A
#
# COMPACT_ATOMS: atom_id res chain seq x y z
N MET A 1 14.95 -23.50 -4.68
CA MET A 1 13.86 -22.74 -5.32
C MET A 1 14.17 -22.78 -6.80
N ASP A 2 13.30 -23.41 -7.57
CA ASP A 2 13.46 -23.47 -9.01
C ASP A 2 13.42 -22.06 -9.58
N GLU A 3 14.32 -21.76 -10.52
CA GLU A 3 14.34 -20.49 -11.24
C GLU A 3 12.97 -20.30 -11.91
N VAL A 4 12.17 -19.39 -11.39
CA VAL A 4 10.92 -19.02 -12.02
C VAL A 4 11.25 -18.31 -13.33
N SER A 5 10.88 -18.88 -14.45
CA SER A 5 11.18 -18.29 -15.74
C SER A 5 10.43 -16.94 -15.87
N LEU A 6 11.08 -15.95 -16.51
CA LEU A 6 10.42 -14.68 -16.82
C LEU A 6 9.07 -14.85 -17.49
N GLU A 7 8.88 -15.92 -18.26
CA GLU A 7 7.61 -16.23 -18.94
C GLU A 7 6.48 -16.63 -18.00
N GLN A 8 6.81 -17.21 -16.84
CA GLN A 8 5.82 -17.55 -15.81
C GLN A 8 5.36 -16.33 -15.01
N LEU A 9 6.23 -15.30 -14.92
CA LEU A 9 5.91 -14.06 -14.21
C LEU A 9 5.00 -13.11 -15.01
N PHE A 10 4.84 -13.33 -16.33
CA PHE A 10 4.21 -12.36 -17.23
C PHE A 10 2.92 -12.84 -17.89
N LYS A 11 1.82 -12.84 -17.17
CA LYS A 11 0.48 -13.18 -17.70
C LYS A 11 -0.49 -12.00 -17.72
N VAL A 12 -0.10 -10.80 -18.10
CA VAL A 12 -0.99 -9.63 -18.04
C VAL A 12 -1.24 -8.99 -19.40
N GLU A 13 -2.46 -8.49 -19.59
CA GLU A 13 -2.96 -7.84 -20.81
C GLU A 13 -2.19 -6.58 -21.21
N GLN A 14 -2.18 -6.29 -22.50
CA GLN A 14 -1.39 -5.20 -23.12
C GLN A 14 -1.72 -3.82 -22.58
N ARG A 15 -0.76 -3.21 -21.91
CA ARG A 15 -0.76 -1.78 -21.59
C ARG A 15 0.27 -1.05 -22.45
N ASP A 16 0.15 0.28 -22.55
CA ASP A 16 1.09 1.13 -23.26
C ASP A 16 2.55 0.79 -22.89
N PRO A 17 3.43 0.46 -23.86
CA PRO A 17 4.82 0.09 -23.58
C PRO A 17 5.66 1.21 -22.97
N ASN A 18 5.16 2.44 -22.96
CA ASN A 18 5.81 3.60 -22.32
C ASN A 18 5.38 3.83 -20.88
N MET A 19 4.48 3.00 -20.35
CA MET A 19 4.03 3.12 -18.97
C MET A 19 4.97 2.37 -18.02
N LEU A 20 5.39 3.03 -16.98
CA LEU A 20 6.07 2.45 -15.81
C LEU A 20 5.07 2.29 -14.67
N SER A 21 5.30 1.29 -13.84
CA SER A 21 4.49 1.08 -12.64
C SER A 21 5.39 1.09 -11.42
N PHE A 22 4.96 1.81 -10.39
CA PHE A 22 5.66 1.89 -9.12
C PHE A 22 5.22 0.79 -8.14
N ASP A 23 3.97 0.39 -8.27
CA ASP A 23 3.34 -0.70 -7.56
C ASP A 23 2.33 -1.39 -8.48
N MET A 24 1.54 -2.30 -7.95
CA MET A 24 0.50 -2.97 -8.74
C MET A 24 -0.64 -2.02 -9.18
N TRP A 25 -0.72 -0.83 -8.61
CA TRP A 25 -1.81 0.14 -8.81
C TRP A 25 -1.36 1.41 -9.51
N GLY A 26 -0.14 1.90 -9.19
CA GLY A 26 0.40 3.13 -9.69
C GLY A 26 1.17 2.96 -10.99
N SER A 27 0.93 3.82 -11.97
CA SER A 27 1.71 3.84 -13.21
C SER A 27 1.87 5.25 -13.77
N CYS A 28 3.01 5.48 -14.43
CA CYS A 28 3.26 6.67 -15.22
C CYS A 28 4.03 6.30 -16.49
N ARG A 29 4.07 7.20 -17.47
CA ARG A 29 4.97 7.02 -18.60
C ARG A 29 6.41 7.16 -18.16
N ALA A 30 7.31 6.41 -18.76
CA ALA A 30 8.74 6.44 -18.42
C ALA A 30 9.32 7.88 -18.48
N GLN A 31 8.91 8.66 -19.47
CA GLN A 31 9.32 10.05 -19.63
C GLN A 31 8.78 11.00 -18.55
N ASN A 32 7.75 10.61 -17.83
CA ASN A 32 7.11 11.43 -16.78
C ASN A 32 7.53 10.97 -15.37
N LEU A 33 8.52 10.08 -15.27
CA LEU A 33 8.93 9.52 -13.97
C LEU A 33 9.36 10.61 -12.99
N GLU A 34 10.20 11.53 -13.44
CA GLU A 34 10.71 12.61 -12.56
C GLU A 34 9.59 13.57 -12.14
N GLU A 35 8.68 13.88 -13.06
CA GLU A 35 7.49 14.69 -12.75
C GLU A 35 6.62 14.01 -11.68
N LYS A 36 6.42 12.70 -11.80
CA LYS A 36 5.64 11.92 -10.82
C LYS A 36 6.31 11.85 -9.45
N LEU A 37 7.63 11.70 -9.42
CA LEU A 37 8.38 11.72 -8.17
C LEU A 37 8.35 13.10 -7.52
N GLU A 38 8.42 14.18 -8.32
CA GLU A 38 8.30 15.53 -7.82
C GLU A 38 6.89 15.81 -7.25
N GLU A 39 5.85 15.36 -7.94
CA GLU A 39 4.48 15.39 -7.43
C GLU A 39 4.37 14.68 -6.07
N ASN A 40 4.95 13.50 -5.95
CA ASN A 40 4.96 12.77 -4.69
C ASN A 40 5.72 13.52 -3.58
N ARG A 41 6.87 14.14 -3.90
CA ARG A 41 7.62 14.98 -2.95
C ARG A 41 6.79 16.16 -2.45
N GLN A 42 6.05 16.82 -3.34
CA GLN A 42 5.18 17.95 -2.98
C GLN A 42 4.00 17.54 -2.10
N LEU A 43 3.42 16.35 -2.35
CA LEU A 43 2.28 15.83 -1.59
C LEU A 43 2.68 15.17 -0.26
N LYS A 44 3.94 14.79 -0.10
CA LYS A 44 4.42 14.06 1.08
C LYS A 44 4.11 14.75 2.41
N PRO A 45 4.32 16.08 2.60
CA PRO A 45 3.96 16.73 3.87
C PRO A 45 2.47 16.59 4.21
N LEU A 46 1.60 16.66 3.21
CA LEU A 46 0.17 16.49 3.38
C LEU A 46 -0.18 15.02 3.73
N ARG A 47 0.46 14.04 3.07
CA ARG A 47 0.29 12.61 3.38
C ARG A 47 0.69 12.29 4.82
N VAL A 48 1.84 12.80 5.28
CA VAL A 48 2.29 12.64 6.66
C VAL A 48 1.32 13.30 7.64
N HIS A 49 0.76 14.45 7.27
CA HIS A 49 -0.20 15.16 8.12
C HIS A 49 -1.50 14.37 8.27
N ILE A 50 -2.11 13.89 7.17
CA ILE A 50 -3.34 13.10 7.25
C ILE A 50 -3.09 11.76 7.98
N PHE A 51 -1.94 11.13 7.76
CA PHE A 51 -1.54 9.94 8.50
C PHE A 51 -1.54 10.19 10.01
N LYS A 52 -0.95 11.30 10.44
CA LYS A 52 -0.96 11.71 11.85
C LYS A 52 -2.38 11.93 12.37
N LEU A 53 -3.23 12.64 11.64
CA LEU A 53 -4.63 12.87 12.04
C LEU A 53 -5.38 11.55 12.25
N VAL A 54 -5.22 10.58 11.36
CA VAL A 54 -5.90 9.28 11.43
C VAL A 54 -5.35 8.44 12.59
N THR A 55 -4.04 8.40 12.78
CA THR A 55 -3.43 7.63 13.88
C THR A 55 -3.74 8.24 15.25
N ASP A 56 -3.79 9.57 15.36
CA ASP A 56 -4.25 10.27 16.56
C ASP A 56 -5.73 9.97 16.86
N TYR A 57 -6.57 9.96 15.81
CA TYR A 57 -7.98 9.59 15.95
C TYR A 57 -8.13 8.16 16.50
N LEU A 58 -7.48 7.16 15.89
CA LEU A 58 -7.55 5.77 16.35
C LEU A 58 -7.11 5.65 17.81
N SER A 59 -6.01 6.32 18.17
CA SER A 59 -5.51 6.36 19.53
C SER A 59 -6.50 7.01 20.51
N SER A 60 -7.17 8.09 20.10
CA SER A 60 -8.14 8.81 20.94
C SER A 60 -9.37 7.98 21.31
N ILE A 61 -9.76 7.09 20.42
CA ILE A 61 -10.89 6.15 20.63
C ILE A 61 -10.42 4.80 21.19
N LYS A 62 -9.14 4.70 21.62
CA LYS A 62 -8.53 3.50 22.21
C LYS A 62 -8.60 2.28 21.27
N VAL A 63 -8.36 2.51 19.99
CA VAL A 63 -8.14 1.47 18.99
C VAL A 63 -6.64 1.31 18.78
N ASP A 64 -6.14 0.13 19.06
CA ASP A 64 -4.76 -0.21 18.73
C ASP A 64 -4.61 -0.32 17.21
N TYR A 65 -3.65 0.42 16.68
CA TYR A 65 -3.28 0.35 15.29
C TYR A 65 -1.81 -0.04 15.14
N PHE A 66 -1.45 -0.53 13.99
CA PHE A 66 -0.06 -0.78 13.61
C PHE A 66 0.17 -0.40 12.15
N ILE A 67 1.38 0.14 11.89
CA ILE A 67 1.80 0.44 10.51
C ILE A 67 1.69 -0.82 9.66
N TYR A 68 1.25 -0.67 8.41
CA TYR A 68 0.96 -1.79 7.51
C TYR A 68 1.55 -1.51 6.12
N GLY A 69 1.60 -2.50 5.24
CA GLY A 69 1.90 -2.33 3.83
C GLY A 69 3.20 -1.54 3.55
N GLY A 70 3.11 -0.60 2.62
CA GLY A 70 4.21 0.28 2.22
C GLY A 70 4.76 1.12 3.35
N THR A 71 3.92 1.57 4.27
CA THR A 71 4.35 2.32 5.47
C THR A 71 5.23 1.47 6.39
N ALA A 72 4.89 0.20 6.60
CA ALA A 72 5.71 -0.73 7.38
C ALA A 72 7.06 -1.01 6.69
N LEU A 73 7.05 -1.18 5.36
CA LEU A 73 8.26 -1.37 4.57
C LEU A 73 9.15 -0.12 4.59
N SER A 74 8.57 1.06 4.56
CA SER A 74 9.28 2.35 4.70
C SER A 74 10.04 2.42 6.02
N VAL A 75 9.41 2.01 7.12
CA VAL A 75 10.07 1.95 8.43
C VAL A 75 11.23 0.96 8.44
N TYR A 76 11.03 -0.21 7.88
CA TYR A 76 12.03 -1.27 7.89
C TYR A 76 13.21 -0.99 6.97
N ARG A 77 12.93 -0.60 5.72
CA ARG A 77 13.94 -0.53 4.66
C ARG A 77 14.53 0.87 4.46
N GLU A 78 13.71 1.91 4.61
CA GLU A 78 14.09 3.30 4.33
C GLU A 78 14.39 4.11 5.61
N GLY A 79 14.57 3.43 6.74
CA GLY A 79 14.89 4.08 8.02
C GLY A 79 13.78 5.02 8.51
N GLY A 80 12.53 4.71 8.21
CA GLY A 80 11.36 5.51 8.60
C GLY A 80 11.06 6.66 7.65
N LYS A 81 11.72 6.74 6.50
CA LYS A 81 11.36 7.67 5.43
C LYS A 81 10.34 7.03 4.51
N MET A 82 9.32 7.76 4.14
CA MET A 82 8.34 7.31 3.15
C MET A 82 9.05 6.99 1.82
N ILE A 83 8.72 5.87 1.23
CA ILE A 83 9.20 5.47 -0.09
C ILE A 83 8.79 6.53 -1.11
N GLU A 84 9.75 7.02 -1.92
CA GLU A 84 9.52 8.22 -2.77
C GLU A 84 8.40 8.05 -3.81
N HIS A 85 8.21 6.83 -4.32
CA HIS A 85 7.14 6.57 -5.28
C HIS A 85 5.82 6.14 -4.63
N ASP A 86 5.81 5.97 -3.31
CA ASP A 86 4.60 5.60 -2.58
C ASP A 86 3.61 6.77 -2.55
N SER A 87 2.37 6.49 -2.85
CA SER A 87 1.35 7.52 -3.02
C SER A 87 0.36 7.62 -1.85
N ASP A 88 0.42 6.70 -0.91
CA ASP A 88 -0.46 6.63 0.25
C ASP A 88 0.28 6.19 1.51
N THR A 89 -0.46 6.02 2.57
CA THR A 89 0.03 5.47 3.83
C THR A 89 -0.98 4.48 4.39
N ASP A 90 -0.46 3.41 5.00
CA ASP A 90 -1.25 2.29 5.47
C ASP A 90 -1.10 2.05 6.95
N VAL A 91 -2.20 1.78 7.60
CA VAL A 91 -2.24 1.18 8.93
C VAL A 91 -3.21 0.00 8.93
N ALA A 92 -3.15 -0.83 9.94
CA ALA A 92 -4.15 -1.85 10.17
C ALA A 92 -4.64 -1.83 11.63
N ILE A 93 -5.86 -2.31 11.82
CA ILE A 93 -6.51 -2.52 13.11
C ILE A 93 -7.03 -3.94 13.19
N LEU A 94 -7.33 -4.42 14.38
CA LEU A 94 -8.02 -5.71 14.52
C LEU A 94 -9.50 -5.58 14.17
N GLU A 95 -10.09 -6.63 13.60
CA GLU A 95 -11.51 -6.69 13.26
C GLU A 95 -12.41 -6.39 14.46
N THR A 96 -12.00 -6.81 15.65
CA THR A 96 -12.73 -6.53 16.90
C THR A 96 -12.89 -5.04 17.20
N ASP A 97 -12.04 -4.20 16.64
CA ASP A 97 -12.07 -2.74 16.82
C ASP A 97 -12.77 -1.99 15.68
N PHE A 98 -13.09 -2.68 14.58
CA PHE A 98 -13.63 -2.08 13.37
C PHE A 98 -14.93 -1.29 13.64
N THR A 99 -15.89 -1.90 14.33
CA THR A 99 -17.16 -1.25 14.68
C THR A 99 -16.93 0.01 15.50
N ARG A 100 -15.98 -0.02 16.46
CA ARG A 100 -15.64 1.17 17.25
C ARG A 100 -15.06 2.26 16.37
N ALA A 101 -14.14 1.92 15.49
CA ALA A 101 -13.54 2.87 14.56
C ALA A 101 -14.59 3.55 13.66
N VAL A 102 -15.55 2.78 13.12
CA VAL A 102 -16.61 3.34 12.27
C VAL A 102 -17.61 4.18 13.06
N LYS A 103 -18.12 3.66 14.18
CA LYS A 103 -19.17 4.36 14.95
C LYS A 103 -18.67 5.60 15.70
N SER A 104 -17.36 5.77 15.82
CA SER A 104 -16.75 6.94 16.45
C SER A 104 -16.38 8.06 15.47
N LEU A 105 -16.68 7.94 14.17
CA LEU A 105 -16.30 8.95 13.16
C LEU A 105 -16.83 10.34 13.46
N ASP A 106 -18.02 10.44 14.06
CA ASP A 106 -18.60 11.72 14.49
C ASP A 106 -17.74 12.43 15.57
N PHE A 107 -16.83 11.74 16.21
CA PHE A 107 -15.90 12.32 17.18
C PHE A 107 -14.52 12.65 16.56
N PHE A 108 -14.31 12.36 15.28
CA PHE A 108 -13.07 12.67 14.61
C PHE A 108 -12.99 14.18 14.27
N PRO A 109 -12.12 14.97 14.93
CA PRO A 109 -12.09 16.42 14.75
C PRO A 109 -11.84 16.83 13.30
N ALA A 110 -10.93 16.16 12.61
CA ALA A 110 -10.59 16.47 11.22
C ALA A 110 -11.76 16.26 10.23
N ILE A 111 -12.67 15.34 10.51
CA ILE A 111 -13.91 15.18 9.74
C ILE A 111 -14.87 16.35 10.05
N LYS A 112 -15.05 16.71 11.32
CA LYS A 112 -15.92 17.83 11.73
C LYS A 112 -15.44 19.16 11.15
N GLU A 113 -14.15 19.34 11.04
CA GLU A 113 -13.54 20.55 10.49
C GLU A 113 -13.50 20.56 8.95
N GLY A 114 -13.97 19.50 8.30
CA GLY A 114 -13.96 19.38 6.85
C GLY A 114 -12.58 19.15 6.23
N HIS A 115 -11.58 18.71 7.01
CA HIS A 115 -10.23 18.45 6.52
C HIS A 115 -10.04 17.06 5.96
N VAL A 116 -10.79 16.10 6.49
CA VAL A 116 -10.74 14.70 6.13
C VAL A 116 -12.15 14.20 5.86
N VAL A 117 -12.27 13.34 4.89
CA VAL A 117 -13.50 12.60 4.59
C VAL A 117 -13.20 11.11 4.58
N MET A 118 -14.08 10.32 5.17
CA MET A 118 -14.04 8.88 4.96
C MET A 118 -14.73 8.54 3.65
N SER A 119 -13.97 8.01 2.70
CA SER A 119 -14.52 7.62 1.40
C SER A 119 -14.99 6.18 1.41
N GLN A 120 -16.26 5.99 1.10
CA GLN A 120 -16.82 4.67 0.78
C GLN A 120 -16.85 4.40 -0.73
N GLN A 121 -16.63 5.43 -1.56
CA GLN A 121 -17.05 5.43 -2.96
C GLN A 121 -16.07 4.82 -3.96
N ASN A 122 -14.85 4.49 -3.61
CA ASN A 122 -13.84 4.14 -4.61
C ASN A 122 -13.41 2.67 -4.64
N SER A 123 -14.26 1.73 -4.26
CA SER A 123 -13.89 0.35 -4.50
C SER A 123 -15.04 -0.47 -5.05
N LEU A 124 -14.80 -1.05 -6.23
CA LEU A 124 -15.55 -2.18 -6.79
C LEU A 124 -15.57 -3.41 -5.85
N TYR A 125 -14.92 -3.30 -4.68
CA TYR A 125 -14.63 -4.37 -3.74
C TYR A 125 -15.22 -4.13 -2.34
N TRP A 126 -16.08 -3.13 -2.18
CA TRP A 126 -16.77 -2.87 -0.93
C TRP A 126 -17.94 -3.85 -0.78
N HIS A 127 -18.11 -4.38 0.41
CA HIS A 127 -19.33 -5.04 0.82
C HIS A 127 -19.99 -4.21 1.93
N ASP A 128 -21.26 -4.46 2.18
CA ASP A 128 -21.95 -3.83 3.29
C ASP A 128 -21.29 -4.26 4.60
N TRP A 129 -20.95 -3.29 5.43
CA TRP A 129 -20.30 -3.54 6.71
C TRP A 129 -21.28 -3.83 7.83
N PHE A 130 -22.48 -3.30 7.68
CA PHE A 130 -23.55 -3.42 8.69
C PHE A 130 -24.84 -3.83 8.01
N ASP A 131 -25.63 -4.65 8.72
CA ASP A 131 -27.00 -4.97 8.32
C ASP A 131 -27.98 -3.81 8.64
N THR A 132 -29.26 -4.01 8.33
CA THR A 132 -30.32 -3.03 8.57
C THR A 132 -30.49 -2.67 10.05
N ASP A 133 -30.08 -3.55 10.95
CA ASP A 133 -30.14 -3.36 12.39
C ASP A 133 -28.86 -2.73 12.96
N GLY A 134 -27.91 -2.40 12.08
CA GLY A 134 -26.62 -1.81 12.44
C GLY A 134 -25.64 -2.79 13.09
N LYS A 135 -25.86 -4.11 12.93
CA LYS A 135 -24.96 -5.16 13.35
C LYS A 135 -23.89 -5.38 12.29
N GLU A 136 -22.66 -5.55 12.75
CA GLU A 136 -21.53 -5.81 11.86
C GLU A 136 -21.70 -7.13 11.10
N ILE A 137 -21.55 -7.07 9.75
CA ILE A 137 -21.55 -8.23 8.88
C ILE A 137 -20.14 -8.82 8.88
N PRO A 138 -19.96 -10.10 9.24
CA PRO A 138 -18.66 -10.75 9.18
C PRO A 138 -18.08 -10.72 7.76
N PHE A 139 -16.75 -10.57 7.65
CA PHE A 139 -16.06 -10.69 6.37
C PHE A 139 -16.24 -12.10 5.80
N ASN A 140 -16.75 -12.19 4.59
CA ASN A 140 -17.09 -13.45 3.94
C ASN A 140 -16.11 -13.85 2.82
N GLY A 141 -14.97 -13.15 2.73
CA GLY A 141 -13.97 -13.40 1.70
C GLY A 141 -14.21 -12.66 0.38
N ASN A 142 -15.19 -11.78 0.31
CA ASN A 142 -15.46 -10.95 -0.87
C ASN A 142 -15.35 -9.46 -0.53
N GLY A 143 -14.77 -8.69 -1.43
CA GLY A 143 -14.58 -7.26 -1.25
C GLY A 143 -13.59 -6.92 -0.13
N GLY A 144 -13.82 -5.84 0.59
CA GLY A 144 -12.89 -5.33 1.58
C GLY A 144 -13.56 -4.69 2.79
N LYS A 145 -13.05 -5.02 3.97
CA LYS A 145 -13.37 -4.37 5.22
C LYS A 145 -12.24 -3.40 5.57
N ARG A 146 -12.27 -2.24 4.93
CA ARG A 146 -11.21 -1.23 4.97
C ARG A 146 -11.82 0.16 5.08
N LEU A 147 -11.24 1.03 5.92
CA LEU A 147 -11.56 2.45 5.93
C LEU A 147 -10.56 3.18 5.04
N LYS A 148 -11.02 4.17 4.31
CA LYS A 148 -10.18 5.05 3.51
C LYS A 148 -10.44 6.50 3.90
N PHE A 149 -9.46 7.15 4.49
CA PHE A 149 -9.53 8.55 4.88
C PHE A 149 -8.81 9.41 3.87
N CYS A 150 -9.54 10.29 3.18
CA CYS A 150 -9.02 11.16 2.14
C CYS A 150 -8.90 12.61 2.63
N ALA A 151 -7.83 13.29 2.20
CA ALA A 151 -7.73 14.74 2.37
C ALA A 151 -8.77 15.47 1.52
N THR A 152 -9.39 16.51 2.11
CA THR A 152 -10.34 17.36 1.39
C THR A 152 -9.65 18.54 0.71
N LYS A 153 -10.39 19.26 -0.13
CA LYS A 153 -9.93 20.50 -0.77
C LYS A 153 -9.48 21.56 0.23
N GLU A 154 -10.17 21.67 1.34
CA GLU A 154 -9.84 22.57 2.42
C GLU A 154 -8.46 22.26 3.02
N LEU A 155 -8.16 20.97 3.20
CA LEU A 155 -6.87 20.55 3.70
C LEU A 155 -5.75 20.79 2.67
N PHE A 156 -5.98 20.47 1.39
CA PHE A 156 -5.03 20.78 0.32
C PHE A 156 -4.70 22.28 0.29
N ALA A 157 -5.72 23.15 0.37
CA ALA A 157 -5.53 24.59 0.36
C ALA A 157 -4.66 25.09 1.53
N ARG A 158 -4.77 24.49 2.72
CA ARG A 158 -3.92 24.81 3.87
C ARG A 158 -2.43 24.48 3.62
N PHE A 159 -2.15 23.53 2.76
CA PHE A 159 -0.79 23.18 2.33
C PHE A 159 -0.34 23.97 1.09
N GLY A 160 -1.11 24.97 0.66
CA GLY A 160 -0.80 25.78 -0.52
C GLY A 160 -1.02 25.08 -1.85
N ILE A 161 -1.72 23.94 -1.85
CA ILE A 161 -1.99 23.14 -3.04
C ILE A 161 -3.41 23.48 -3.51
N THR A 162 -3.54 24.41 -4.46
CA THR A 162 -4.86 24.97 -4.85
C THR A 162 -5.24 24.71 -6.30
N THR A 163 -4.32 24.21 -7.13
CA THR A 163 -4.53 24.07 -8.58
C THR A 163 -3.78 22.88 -9.18
N GLY A 164 -4.24 22.41 -10.33
CA GLY A 164 -3.55 21.43 -11.17
C GLY A 164 -4.04 20.00 -11.04
N ALA A 165 -3.39 19.10 -11.76
CA ALA A 165 -3.70 17.67 -11.78
C ALA A 165 -3.48 16.94 -10.44
N VAL A 166 -2.75 17.58 -9.52
CA VAL A 166 -2.50 17.11 -8.15
C VAL A 166 -3.73 17.21 -7.25
N PHE A 167 -4.76 17.93 -7.69
CA PHE A 167 -5.93 18.24 -6.87
C PHE A 167 -7.03 17.21 -7.06
N ASP A 168 -6.79 15.99 -6.56
CA ASP A 168 -7.79 14.93 -6.45
C ASP A 168 -7.83 14.45 -5.00
N GLU A 169 -8.99 14.49 -4.38
CA GLU A 169 -9.18 14.04 -3.01
C GLU A 169 -8.70 12.59 -2.80
N GLY A 170 -8.75 11.75 -3.87
CA GLY A 170 -8.23 10.40 -3.86
C GLY A 170 -6.71 10.27 -3.85
N LEU A 171 -5.95 11.34 -4.18
CA LEU A 171 -4.49 11.30 -4.28
C LEU A 171 -3.77 11.29 -2.94
N VAL A 172 -4.41 11.78 -1.89
CA VAL A 172 -3.84 11.83 -0.55
C VAL A 172 -4.80 11.17 0.42
N HIS A 173 -4.46 9.96 0.83
CA HIS A 173 -5.29 9.16 1.71
C HIS A 173 -4.48 8.30 2.66
N VAL A 174 -5.18 7.79 3.65
CA VAL A 174 -4.72 6.74 4.56
C VAL A 174 -5.67 5.57 4.45
N ASP A 175 -5.14 4.40 4.16
CA ASP A 175 -5.89 3.16 4.22
C ASP A 175 -5.76 2.53 5.61
N VAL A 176 -6.90 2.17 6.19
CA VAL A 176 -6.98 1.44 7.45
C VAL A 176 -7.52 0.05 7.17
N PHE A 177 -6.62 -0.90 7.04
CA PHE A 177 -6.96 -2.30 6.83
C PHE A 177 -7.49 -2.94 8.12
N THR A 178 -8.24 -4.01 7.96
CA THR A 178 -8.77 -4.78 9.08
C THR A 178 -8.20 -6.19 9.06
N LEU A 179 -7.59 -6.61 10.15
CA LEU A 179 -7.11 -7.98 10.33
C LEU A 179 -8.11 -8.79 11.14
N GLY A 180 -8.60 -9.83 10.53
CA GLY A 180 -9.47 -10.81 11.16
C GLY A 180 -8.80 -12.15 11.40
N GLN A 181 -9.54 -13.07 11.98
CA GLN A 181 -9.12 -14.46 12.14
C GLN A 181 -8.96 -15.12 10.78
N HIS A 182 -7.81 -15.75 10.54
CA HIS A 182 -7.61 -16.56 9.34
C HIS A 182 -8.62 -17.72 9.30
N PRO A 183 -9.32 -17.96 8.17
CA PRO A 183 -10.39 -18.95 8.11
C PRO A 183 -9.90 -20.38 8.34
N ASP A 184 -8.69 -20.69 7.90
CA ASP A 184 -8.14 -22.06 7.92
C ASP A 184 -7.10 -22.26 9.06
N ASP A 185 -6.69 -21.18 9.78
CA ASP A 185 -5.73 -21.27 10.89
C ASP A 185 -6.11 -20.31 12.04
N PRO A 186 -6.59 -20.84 13.19
CA PRO A 186 -6.98 -20.04 14.32
C PRO A 186 -5.81 -19.30 15.01
N ASN A 187 -4.56 -19.67 14.74
CA ASN A 187 -3.38 -19.01 15.29
C ASN A 187 -2.87 -17.86 14.42
N CYS A 188 -3.51 -17.64 13.27
CA CYS A 188 -3.14 -16.60 12.33
C CYS A 188 -4.22 -15.53 12.18
N PHE A 189 -3.78 -14.34 11.81
CA PHE A 189 -4.62 -13.32 11.20
C PHE A 189 -4.51 -13.37 9.68
N CYS A 190 -5.52 -12.81 9.00
CA CYS A 190 -5.45 -12.41 7.60
C CYS A 190 -6.10 -11.04 7.44
N VAL A 191 -5.78 -10.34 6.37
CA VAL A 191 -6.46 -9.08 6.05
C VAL A 191 -7.87 -9.35 5.54
N ASN A 192 -8.85 -8.60 6.05
CA ASN A 192 -10.24 -8.69 5.57
C ASN A 192 -10.41 -7.93 4.25
N TRP A 193 -9.69 -8.36 3.24
CA TRP A 193 -9.71 -7.78 1.91
C TRP A 193 -9.31 -8.84 0.88
N ASN A 194 -10.14 -9.00 -0.13
CA ASN A 194 -9.93 -9.99 -1.20
C ASN A 194 -10.28 -9.37 -2.54
N ILE A 195 -9.35 -9.44 -3.48
CA ILE A 195 -9.56 -8.98 -4.85
C ILE A 195 -9.38 -10.17 -5.78
N PRO A 196 -10.45 -10.74 -6.32
CA PRO A 196 -10.37 -11.89 -7.20
C PRO A 196 -9.38 -11.65 -8.35
N GLY A 197 -8.42 -12.56 -8.50
CA GLY A 197 -7.38 -12.48 -9.54
C GLY A 197 -6.21 -11.54 -9.24
N HIS A 198 -6.27 -10.75 -8.15
CA HIS A 198 -5.19 -9.83 -7.78
C HIS A 198 -4.64 -10.08 -6.37
N TYR A 199 -5.51 -10.25 -5.39
CA TYR A 199 -5.12 -10.48 -4.00
C TYR A 199 -6.00 -11.54 -3.38
N ASP A 200 -5.39 -12.61 -2.88
CA ASP A 200 -6.06 -13.67 -2.15
C ASP A 200 -5.64 -13.63 -0.69
N TYR A 201 -6.54 -13.14 0.17
CA TYR A 201 -6.31 -13.00 1.61
C TYR A 201 -5.93 -14.32 2.31
N LYS A 202 -6.36 -15.46 1.80
CA LYS A 202 -6.03 -16.78 2.36
C LYS A 202 -4.59 -17.19 2.14
N LYS A 203 -3.90 -16.60 1.17
CA LYS A 203 -2.48 -16.88 0.93
C LYS A 203 -1.56 -16.26 1.96
N LYS A 204 -2.04 -15.28 2.73
CA LYS A 204 -1.24 -14.53 3.69
C LYS A 204 -1.75 -14.73 5.11
N ALA A 205 -1.27 -15.82 5.71
CA ALA A 205 -1.54 -16.14 7.10
C ALA A 205 -0.44 -15.54 8.00
N PHE A 206 -0.80 -14.57 8.82
CA PHE A 206 0.11 -13.88 9.72
C PHE A 206 0.00 -14.48 11.12
N PRO A 207 1.02 -15.16 11.65
CA PRO A 207 1.00 -15.65 13.03
C PRO A 207 0.69 -14.53 14.03
N LYS A 208 -0.28 -14.73 14.91
CA LYS A 208 -0.68 -13.73 15.93
C LYS A 208 0.49 -13.29 16.81
N SER A 209 1.45 -14.17 17.04
CA SER A 209 2.64 -13.91 17.85
C SER A 209 3.56 -12.83 17.28
N ILE A 210 3.51 -12.55 15.99
CA ILE A 210 4.36 -11.52 15.40
C ILE A 210 3.85 -10.10 15.66
N PHE A 211 2.57 -9.94 16.04
CA PHE A 211 1.97 -8.61 16.25
C PHE A 211 2.22 -8.07 17.64
N PHE A 212 2.07 -8.88 18.69
CA PHE A 212 2.04 -8.40 20.05
C PHE A 212 3.24 -8.87 20.88
N PRO A 213 3.69 -8.04 21.87
CA PRO A 213 3.21 -6.68 22.16
C PRO A 213 3.61 -5.70 21.06
N LEU A 214 2.78 -4.68 20.80
CA LEU A 214 3.13 -3.65 19.83
C LEU A 214 4.41 -2.93 20.23
N LYS A 215 5.24 -2.58 19.22
CA LYS A 215 6.46 -1.79 19.40
C LYS A 215 6.27 -0.38 18.83
N LYS A 216 7.10 0.54 19.30
CA LYS A 216 7.18 1.90 18.76
C LYS A 216 8.26 1.98 17.71
N TYR A 217 7.93 2.67 16.63
CA TYR A 217 8.80 2.93 15.49
C TYR A 217 8.77 4.41 15.14
N HIS A 218 9.66 4.85 14.26
CA HIS A 218 9.65 6.20 13.71
C HIS A 218 9.28 6.17 12.22
N PHE A 219 8.35 7.04 11.83
CA PHE A 219 7.95 7.24 10.44
C PHE A 219 7.79 8.73 10.18
N GLU A 220 8.59 9.30 9.27
CA GLU A 220 8.60 10.74 8.92
C GLU A 220 8.62 11.68 10.14
N GLY A 221 9.37 11.31 11.16
CA GLY A 221 9.49 12.08 12.40
C GLY A 221 8.37 11.86 13.42
N LEU A 222 7.38 11.03 13.10
CA LEU A 222 6.32 10.64 14.01
C LEU A 222 6.69 9.34 14.74
N GLU A 223 6.30 9.23 16.02
CA GLU A 223 6.28 7.94 16.71
C GLU A 223 5.00 7.19 16.33
N VAL A 224 5.15 5.97 15.84
CA VAL A 224 4.06 5.13 15.35
C VAL A 224 4.09 3.75 15.99
N SER A 225 2.93 3.11 16.09
CA SER A 225 2.82 1.73 16.57
C SER A 225 3.02 0.75 15.41
N GLY A 226 3.68 -0.35 15.68
CA GLY A 226 3.89 -1.43 14.70
C GLY A 226 3.98 -2.80 15.35
N MET A 227 4.08 -3.82 14.53
CA MET A 227 4.17 -5.22 14.97
C MET A 227 5.44 -5.45 15.78
N ASN A 228 5.38 -6.42 16.70
CA ASN A 228 6.54 -6.86 17.47
C ASN A 228 7.68 -7.37 16.56
N GLU A 229 7.35 -8.20 15.57
CA GLU A 229 8.29 -8.80 14.63
C GLU A 229 8.05 -8.24 13.22
N LEU A 230 8.39 -6.95 13.03
CA LEU A 230 8.14 -6.21 11.79
C LEU A 230 8.70 -6.90 10.54
N LYS A 231 9.93 -7.44 10.64
CA LYS A 231 10.56 -8.16 9.53
C LYS A 231 9.78 -9.41 9.15
N ALA A 232 9.36 -10.20 10.13
CA ALA A 232 8.61 -11.43 9.89
C ALA A 232 7.26 -11.14 9.20
N TYR A 233 6.57 -10.07 9.60
CA TYR A 233 5.37 -9.60 8.91
C TYR A 233 5.68 -9.27 7.45
N LEU A 234 6.71 -8.45 7.20
CA LEU A 234 7.05 -8.00 5.85
C LEU A 234 7.48 -9.16 4.94
N GLU A 235 8.17 -10.17 5.47
CA GLU A 235 8.56 -11.36 4.70
C GLU A 235 7.32 -12.18 4.27
N ILE A 236 6.27 -12.23 5.10
CA ILE A 236 5.00 -12.86 4.72
C ILE A 236 4.24 -11.99 3.72
N GLU A 237 4.21 -10.67 3.92
CA GLU A 237 3.49 -9.75 3.06
C GLU A 237 4.13 -9.61 1.68
N TYR A 238 5.45 -9.45 1.63
CA TYR A 238 6.18 -9.09 0.42
C TYR A 238 7.15 -10.16 -0.09
N GLY A 239 7.58 -11.10 0.73
CA GLY A 239 8.63 -12.05 0.40
C GLY A 239 10.02 -11.41 0.44
N TYR A 240 10.60 -11.09 -0.71
CA TYR A 240 11.89 -10.40 -0.76
C TYR A 240 11.75 -8.92 -0.43
N LEU A 241 12.50 -8.44 0.56
CA LEU A 241 12.39 -7.08 1.08
C LEU A 241 13.40 -6.09 0.50
N GLY A 242 14.37 -6.58 -0.27
CA GLY A 242 15.40 -5.74 -0.89
C GLY A 242 14.88 -5.03 -2.13
N ARG A 243 15.72 -4.12 -2.64
CA ARG A 243 15.54 -3.50 -3.93
C ARG A 243 15.94 -4.47 -5.04
N GLY A 244 15.50 -4.23 -6.26
CA GLY A 244 15.80 -5.13 -7.38
C GLY A 244 15.02 -6.44 -7.30
N ALA A 245 13.72 -6.33 -7.19
CA ALA A 245 12.80 -7.45 -7.12
C ALA A 245 11.73 -7.38 -8.19
N ILE A 246 11.05 -8.49 -8.43
CA ILE A 246 9.91 -8.64 -9.33
C ILE A 246 8.74 -9.18 -8.53
N TYR A 247 7.55 -8.68 -8.79
CA TYR A 247 6.33 -9.25 -8.23
C TYR A 247 5.91 -10.50 -9.01
N ASP A 248 5.78 -11.63 -8.32
CA ASP A 248 5.24 -12.85 -8.85
C ASP A 248 3.74 -12.95 -8.57
N ASN A 249 2.94 -12.85 -9.63
CA ASN A 249 1.48 -12.91 -9.52
C ASN A 249 0.93 -14.27 -9.03
N VAL A 250 1.72 -15.34 -9.12
CA VAL A 250 1.28 -16.67 -8.68
C VAL A 250 1.42 -16.82 -7.18
N SER A 251 2.61 -16.50 -6.65
CA SER A 251 2.85 -16.52 -5.20
C SER A 251 2.30 -15.29 -4.49
N GLN A 252 2.05 -14.21 -5.23
CA GLN A 252 1.71 -12.89 -4.70
C GLN A 252 2.81 -12.30 -3.78
N LEU A 253 4.05 -12.62 -4.10
CA LEU A 253 5.23 -12.17 -3.39
C LEU A 253 6.22 -11.51 -4.35
N TYR A 254 7.08 -10.68 -3.81
CA TYR A 254 8.24 -10.17 -4.54
C TYR A 254 9.39 -11.18 -4.46
N VAL A 255 10.08 -11.38 -5.57
CA VAL A 255 11.25 -12.24 -5.69
C VAL A 255 12.46 -11.44 -6.17
N LYS A 256 13.64 -11.76 -5.69
CA LYS A 256 14.87 -11.09 -6.12
C LYS A 256 15.12 -11.33 -7.61
N ILE A 257 15.41 -10.27 -8.35
CA ILE A 257 15.80 -10.38 -9.75
C ILE A 257 17.23 -10.93 -9.83
N PRO A 258 17.49 -12.00 -10.57
CA PRO A 258 18.85 -12.44 -10.88
C PRO A 258 19.60 -11.36 -11.67
N GLU A 259 20.88 -11.15 -11.35
CA GLU A 259 21.68 -10.07 -11.95
C GLU A 259 21.85 -10.24 -13.47
N ASN A 260 22.02 -11.49 -13.93
CA ASN A 260 22.05 -11.80 -15.35
C ASN A 260 20.77 -11.42 -16.10
N MET A 261 19.63 -11.45 -15.43
CA MET A 261 18.36 -10.99 -15.99
C MET A 261 18.31 -9.47 -16.13
N LEU A 262 18.79 -8.73 -15.13
CA LEU A 262 18.88 -7.27 -15.22
C LEU A 262 19.70 -6.84 -16.44
N GLN A 263 20.80 -7.54 -16.70
CA GLN A 263 21.70 -7.26 -17.84
C GLN A 263 21.08 -7.61 -19.20
N SER A 264 20.08 -8.50 -19.23
CA SER A 264 19.39 -8.88 -20.47
C SER A 264 18.26 -7.93 -20.87
N LEU A 265 17.90 -6.96 -20.04
CA LEU A 265 16.84 -6.00 -20.33
C LEU A 265 17.26 -5.02 -21.43
N PRO A 266 16.30 -4.48 -22.21
CA PRO A 266 16.58 -3.40 -23.14
C PRO A 266 17.30 -2.23 -22.45
N ALA A 267 18.28 -1.62 -23.13
CA ALA A 267 19.12 -0.55 -22.54
C ALA A 267 18.28 0.61 -21.95
N VAL A 268 17.18 0.97 -22.60
CA VAL A 268 16.26 2.00 -22.11
C VAL A 268 15.63 1.60 -20.76
N VAL A 269 15.31 0.33 -20.60
CA VAL A 269 14.74 -0.21 -19.36
C VAL A 269 15.80 -0.23 -18.27
N GLN A 270 17.02 -0.71 -18.57
CA GLN A 270 18.14 -0.70 -17.63
C GLN A 270 18.46 0.73 -17.19
N GLN A 271 18.46 1.69 -18.10
CA GLN A 271 18.75 3.08 -17.80
C GLN A 271 17.69 3.71 -16.88
N HIS A 272 16.40 3.49 -17.17
CA HIS A 272 15.32 3.97 -16.29
C HIS A 272 15.37 3.29 -14.93
N PHE A 273 15.62 2.00 -14.91
CA PHE A 273 15.76 1.24 -13.70
C PHE A 273 16.93 1.72 -12.85
N LYS A 274 18.07 1.97 -13.47
CA LYS A 274 19.26 2.52 -12.83
C LYS A 274 19.03 3.93 -12.31
N SER A 275 18.39 4.79 -13.10
CA SER A 275 18.02 6.15 -12.72
C SER A 275 17.11 6.16 -11.49
N VAL A 276 16.07 5.32 -11.48
CA VAL A 276 15.18 5.17 -10.32
C VAL A 276 15.94 4.69 -9.09
N PHE A 277 16.91 3.78 -9.25
CA PHE A 277 17.76 3.32 -8.14
C PHE A 277 18.74 4.37 -7.64
N GLU A 278 19.32 5.16 -8.53
CA GLU A 278 20.35 6.12 -8.17
C GLU A 278 19.77 7.42 -7.61
N THR A 279 18.60 7.84 -8.10
CA THR A 279 17.98 9.10 -7.70
C THR A 279 17.00 8.98 -6.53
N CYS A 280 16.38 7.82 -6.42
CA CYS A 280 15.38 7.54 -5.39
C CYS A 280 15.83 6.32 -4.61
N SER A 281 15.70 6.34 -3.30
CA SER A 281 15.84 5.13 -2.48
C SER A 281 14.77 4.07 -2.78
N VAL A 282 14.31 4.00 -4.00
CA VAL A 282 13.13 3.29 -4.47
C VAL A 282 13.42 1.82 -4.73
N SER A 283 12.48 0.99 -4.39
CA SER A 283 12.41 -0.36 -4.93
C SER A 283 11.71 -0.30 -6.29
N PRO A 284 12.37 -0.60 -7.39
CA PRO A 284 11.78 -0.57 -8.74
C PRO A 284 11.01 -1.85 -9.07
N ILE A 285 10.54 -2.53 -8.07
CA ILE A 285 9.97 -3.87 -8.12
C ILE A 285 8.90 -4.00 -9.20
N THR A 286 7.94 -3.12 -9.15
CA THR A 286 6.79 -3.16 -10.06
C THR A 286 7.08 -2.54 -11.43
N THR A 287 7.94 -1.55 -11.48
CA THR A 287 8.36 -0.90 -12.71
C THR A 287 8.97 -1.92 -13.69
N LEU A 288 9.82 -2.81 -13.19
CA LEU A 288 10.46 -3.82 -14.03
C LEU A 288 9.46 -4.81 -14.61
N ILE A 289 8.53 -5.33 -13.80
CA ILE A 289 7.53 -6.30 -14.27
C ILE A 289 6.74 -5.73 -15.45
N GLN A 290 6.18 -4.55 -15.31
CA GLN A 290 5.33 -3.97 -16.35
C GLN A 290 6.12 -3.58 -17.60
N VAL A 291 7.35 -3.13 -17.48
CA VAL A 291 8.18 -2.81 -18.64
C VAL A 291 8.60 -4.09 -19.39
N MET A 292 8.92 -5.16 -18.67
CA MET A 292 9.23 -6.44 -19.29
C MET A 292 8.03 -7.10 -19.94
N GLU A 293 6.86 -7.02 -19.34
CA GLU A 293 5.60 -7.48 -19.94
C GLU A 293 5.32 -6.77 -21.28
N ARG A 294 5.63 -5.49 -21.37
CA ARG A 294 5.43 -4.67 -22.56
C ARG A 294 6.42 -4.99 -23.68
N SER A 295 7.69 -5.18 -23.34
CA SER A 295 8.71 -5.49 -24.35
C SER A 295 8.49 -6.84 -25.04
N LYS A 296 7.92 -7.82 -24.34
CA LYS A 296 7.56 -9.12 -24.94
C LYS A 296 6.38 -9.06 -25.90
N ARG A 297 5.49 -8.09 -25.75
CA ARG A 297 4.25 -7.96 -26.57
C ARG A 297 4.44 -7.06 -27.78
N SER A 298 5.50 -6.28 -27.83
CA SER A 298 5.89 -5.44 -28.98
C SER A 298 6.82 -6.16 -29.95
N SER A 299 7.17 -7.41 -29.70
CA SER A 299 7.85 -8.25 -30.68
C SER A 299 6.80 -8.92 -31.57
N PRO A 300 6.88 -8.74 -32.91
CA PRO A 300 5.91 -9.21 -33.88
C PRO A 300 5.77 -10.74 -33.88
#